data_601ee04482ea214a5ed0fb362f10a7e1
#
_entry.id   601ee04482ea214a5ed0fb362f10a7e1
#
_cell.length_a   1.000
_cell.length_b   1.000
_cell.length_c   1.000
_cell.angle_alpha   90.00
_cell.angle_beta   90.00
_cell.angle_gamma   90.00
#
_symmetry.space_group_name_H-M   'P 1'
#
loop_
_entity.id
_entity.type
_entity.pdbx_description
1 polymer ?
#
loop_
_entity_poly.entity_id
_entity_poly.type
_entity_poly.pdbx_seq_one_letter_code
_entity_poly.pdbx_strand_id
1 'polypeptide(L)'
;MLEVGIKAPDFELPDQNGEIHRLSDYTGKKVILYFYPRDNTPGCTKQACGFSERYPQFTEKGAVILGVSKDSVASHKRFEEKYGLAFTLLADPERKVIEAYDVWKEKKNYGKVSMGVVRTTYLIDEQGVIIKANDKVKAADDPENMLKELD
;
A
#
# COMPACT_ATOMS: atom_id res chain seq x y z
N MET A 1 -4.34 -11.91 -6.59
CA MET A 1 -4.33 -10.44 -6.81
C MET A 1 -5.22 -10.08 -7.99
N LEU A 2 -5.69 -8.84 -8.02
CA LEU A 2 -6.53 -8.35 -9.11
C LEU A 2 -5.72 -8.20 -10.41
N GLU A 3 -6.41 -8.29 -11.53
CA GLU A 3 -5.78 -8.23 -12.85
C GLU A 3 -5.53 -6.79 -13.31
N VAL A 4 -4.47 -6.63 -14.10
CA VAL A 4 -4.21 -5.38 -14.83
C VAL A 4 -5.33 -5.16 -15.84
N GLY A 5 -5.74 -3.90 -16.01
CA GLY A 5 -6.78 -3.50 -16.96
C GLY A 5 -8.17 -3.35 -16.36
N ILE A 6 -8.38 -3.79 -15.12
CA ILE A 6 -9.68 -3.59 -14.47
C ILE A 6 -9.68 -2.30 -13.66
N LYS A 7 -10.87 -1.79 -13.41
CA LYS A 7 -11.04 -0.63 -12.54
C LYS A 7 -10.75 -1.04 -11.10
N ALA A 8 -9.88 -0.30 -10.43
CA ALA A 8 -9.55 -0.56 -9.02
C ALA A 8 -10.79 -0.31 -8.16
N PRO A 9 -11.13 -1.24 -7.23
CA PRO A 9 -12.24 -1.01 -6.31
C PRO A 9 -12.06 0.27 -5.50
N ASP A 10 -13.10 1.10 -5.43
CA ASP A 10 -13.07 2.28 -4.57
C ASP A 10 -13.13 1.84 -3.11
N PHE A 11 -12.69 2.70 -2.22
CA PHE A 11 -12.67 2.40 -0.80
C PHE A 11 -12.81 3.69 0.00
N GLU A 12 -13.02 3.51 1.29
CA GLU A 12 -13.10 4.60 2.26
C GLU A 12 -12.42 4.12 3.53
N LEU A 13 -11.22 4.64 3.80
CA LEU A 13 -10.41 4.23 4.94
C LEU A 13 -9.80 5.44 5.66
N PRO A 14 -9.68 5.37 7.01
CA PRO A 14 -9.00 6.42 7.75
C PRO A 14 -7.49 6.31 7.64
N ASP A 15 -6.83 7.46 7.63
CA ASP A 15 -5.37 7.54 7.69
C ASP A 15 -4.84 7.53 9.13
N GLN A 16 -3.55 7.77 9.30
CA GLN A 16 -2.89 7.80 10.61
C GLN A 16 -3.33 8.95 11.51
N ASN A 17 -4.07 9.90 10.96
CA ASN A 17 -4.65 11.02 11.70
C ASN A 17 -6.17 10.90 11.85
N GLY A 18 -6.74 9.78 11.39
CA GLY A 18 -8.18 9.54 11.43
C GLY A 18 -8.97 10.21 10.31
N GLU A 19 -8.31 10.86 9.36
CA GLU A 19 -8.95 11.47 8.21
C GLU A 19 -9.29 10.42 7.16
N ILE A 20 -10.50 10.51 6.60
CA ILE A 20 -10.98 9.53 5.62
C ILE A 20 -10.45 9.83 4.22
N HIS A 21 -9.93 8.80 3.57
CA HIS A 21 -9.49 8.85 2.18
C HIS A 21 -10.30 7.87 1.34
N ARG A 22 -10.69 8.29 0.15
CA ARG A 22 -11.32 7.46 -0.86
C ARG A 22 -10.37 7.38 -2.06
N LEU A 23 -10.33 6.25 -2.73
CA LEU A 23 -9.52 6.15 -3.96
C LEU A 23 -9.97 7.21 -4.98
N SER A 24 -11.27 7.44 -5.09
CA SER A 24 -11.84 8.45 -6.00
C SER A 24 -11.36 9.87 -5.73
N ASP A 25 -10.88 10.17 -4.51
CA ASP A 25 -10.29 11.47 -4.19
C ASP A 25 -9.00 11.76 -4.97
N TYR A 26 -8.38 10.72 -5.50
CA TYR A 26 -7.10 10.79 -6.21
C TYR A 26 -7.23 10.70 -7.73
N THR A 27 -8.44 10.80 -8.26
CA THR A 27 -8.67 10.86 -9.72
C THR A 27 -7.83 11.99 -10.33
N GLY A 28 -7.13 11.69 -11.42
CA GLY A 28 -6.20 12.61 -12.05
C GLY A 28 -4.75 12.45 -11.59
N LYS A 29 -4.50 11.57 -10.62
CA LYS A 29 -3.15 11.24 -10.16
C LYS A 29 -2.91 9.74 -10.28
N LYS A 30 -1.67 9.36 -10.48
CA LYS A 30 -1.27 7.95 -10.35
C LYS A 30 -1.19 7.59 -8.87
N VAL A 31 -1.66 6.40 -8.52
CA VAL A 31 -1.66 5.93 -7.14
C VAL A 31 -0.83 4.66 -7.03
N ILE A 32 0.18 4.69 -6.16
CA ILE A 32 0.88 3.50 -5.72
C ILE A 32 0.15 3.03 -4.47
N LEU A 33 -0.62 1.94 -4.61
CA LEU A 33 -1.38 1.36 -3.50
C LEU A 33 -0.71 0.05 -3.12
N TYR A 34 -0.07 0.01 -1.95
CA TYR A 34 0.61 -1.20 -1.52
C TYR A 34 0.02 -1.74 -0.23
N PHE A 35 -0.07 -3.06 -0.18
CA PHE A 35 -0.59 -3.81 0.97
C PHE A 35 0.57 -4.50 1.65
N TYR A 36 0.66 -4.39 2.98
CA TYR A 36 1.74 -4.98 3.74
C TYR A 36 1.19 -5.64 5.02
N PRO A 37 1.90 -6.65 5.55
CA PRO A 37 1.36 -7.45 6.65
C PRO A 37 1.19 -6.74 7.97
N ARG A 38 2.15 -5.91 8.39
CA ARG A 38 2.12 -5.35 9.74
C ARG A 38 3.11 -4.20 9.93
N ASP A 39 2.65 -3.16 10.64
CA ASP A 39 3.48 -2.03 11.02
C ASP A 39 4.70 -2.47 11.84
N ASN A 40 5.80 -1.76 11.65
CA ASN A 40 7.00 -1.86 12.48
C ASN A 40 7.64 -3.26 12.50
N THR A 41 7.45 -4.04 11.44
CA THR A 41 8.21 -5.28 11.20
C THR A 41 9.38 -4.96 10.27
N PRO A 42 10.47 -5.76 10.28
CA PRO A 42 11.68 -5.40 9.51
C PRO A 42 11.45 -5.15 8.02
N GLY A 43 10.73 -6.04 7.33
CA GLY A 43 10.45 -5.86 5.90
C GLY A 43 9.52 -4.70 5.61
N CYS A 44 8.46 -4.56 6.40
CA CYS A 44 7.50 -3.47 6.23
C CYS A 44 8.14 -2.11 6.50
N THR A 45 9.05 -2.05 7.48
CA THR A 45 9.79 -0.83 7.77
C THR A 45 10.72 -0.44 6.62
N LYS A 46 11.43 -1.41 6.04
CA LYS A 46 12.30 -1.14 4.87
C LYS A 46 11.49 -0.61 3.69
N GLN A 47 10.35 -1.21 3.41
CA GLN A 47 9.48 -0.78 2.32
C GLN A 47 8.97 0.65 2.56
N ALA A 48 8.45 0.92 3.75
CA ALA A 48 7.91 2.23 4.10
C ALA A 48 8.98 3.33 4.07
N CYS A 49 10.14 3.07 4.66
CA CYS A 49 11.24 4.02 4.65
C CYS A 49 11.76 4.29 3.23
N GLY A 50 11.81 3.24 2.40
CA GLY A 50 12.20 3.38 0.99
C GLY A 50 11.25 4.28 0.20
N PHE A 51 9.95 4.13 0.41
CA PHE A 51 8.95 5.02 -0.21
C PHE A 51 9.07 6.44 0.34
N SER A 52 9.24 6.58 1.64
CA SER A 52 9.32 7.88 2.30
C SER A 52 10.53 8.69 1.81
N GLU A 53 11.69 8.04 1.68
CA GLU A 53 12.90 8.69 1.15
C GLU A 53 12.73 9.19 -0.27
N ARG A 54 11.95 8.48 -1.08
CA ARG A 54 11.71 8.79 -2.50
C ARG A 54 10.43 9.58 -2.72
N TYR A 55 9.74 9.94 -1.67
CA TYR A 55 8.43 10.61 -1.78
C TYR A 55 8.45 11.85 -2.67
N PRO A 56 9.44 12.76 -2.55
CA PRO A 56 9.50 13.94 -3.44
C PRO A 56 9.56 13.57 -4.92
N GLN A 57 10.27 12.49 -5.26
CA GLN A 57 10.37 12.02 -6.65
C GLN A 57 9.05 11.48 -7.17
N PHE A 58 8.29 10.76 -6.32
CA PHE A 58 6.94 10.29 -6.68
C PHE A 58 6.01 11.49 -6.90
N THR A 59 6.06 12.46 -6.01
CA THR A 59 5.24 13.68 -6.11
C THR A 59 5.52 14.44 -7.42
N GLU A 60 6.79 14.58 -7.78
CA GLU A 60 7.19 15.24 -9.04
C GLU A 60 6.61 14.54 -10.27
N LYS A 61 6.42 13.22 -10.20
CA LYS A 61 5.85 12.42 -11.28
C LYS A 61 4.33 12.35 -11.23
N GLY A 62 3.69 13.12 -10.37
CA GLY A 62 2.23 13.15 -10.24
C GLY A 62 1.64 11.92 -9.57
N ALA A 63 2.41 11.25 -8.74
CA ALA A 63 1.99 10.04 -8.05
C ALA A 63 1.83 10.26 -6.56
N VAL A 64 0.89 9.54 -5.94
CA VAL A 64 0.72 9.46 -4.50
C VAL A 64 0.97 8.03 -4.04
N ILE A 65 1.39 7.87 -2.79
CA ILE A 65 1.65 6.57 -2.17
C ILE A 65 0.66 6.36 -1.04
N LEU A 66 -0.06 5.24 -1.08
CA LEU A 66 -0.98 4.83 -0.02
C LEU A 66 -0.58 3.43 0.44
N GLY A 67 -0.21 3.31 1.70
CA GLY A 67 0.09 2.01 2.30
C GLY A 67 -1.11 1.52 3.10
N VAL A 68 -1.47 0.25 2.97
CA VAL A 68 -2.65 -0.33 3.63
C VAL A 68 -2.24 -1.57 4.42
N SER A 69 -2.65 -1.64 5.66
CA SER A 69 -2.57 -2.86 6.47
C SER A 69 -3.80 -2.96 7.36
N LYS A 70 -3.93 -4.08 8.08
CA LYS A 70 -5.02 -4.27 9.02
C LYS A 70 -4.74 -3.66 10.41
N ASP A 71 -3.62 -2.96 10.54
CA ASP A 71 -3.29 -2.27 11.77
C ASP A 71 -4.24 -1.10 12.02
N SER A 72 -4.34 -0.66 13.27
CA SER A 72 -5.21 0.45 13.67
C SER A 72 -4.64 1.80 13.28
N VAL A 73 -5.49 2.84 13.30
CA VAL A 73 -5.06 4.23 13.14
C VAL A 73 -3.96 4.58 14.14
N ALA A 74 -4.12 4.17 15.41
CA ALA A 74 -3.12 4.44 16.45
C ALA A 74 -1.78 3.76 16.14
N SER A 75 -1.78 2.53 15.64
CA SER A 75 -0.57 1.83 15.23
C SER A 75 0.14 2.56 14.08
N HIS A 76 -0.62 2.95 13.07
CA HIS A 76 -0.10 3.72 11.93
C HIS A 76 0.52 5.04 12.38
N LYS A 77 -0.10 5.72 13.34
CA LYS A 77 0.43 6.99 13.87
C LYS A 77 1.79 6.77 14.54
N ARG A 78 1.92 5.73 15.36
CA ARG A 78 3.19 5.38 16.00
C ARG A 78 4.26 5.02 14.97
N PHE A 79 3.88 4.28 13.93
CA PHE A 79 4.79 3.88 12.86
C PHE A 79 5.30 5.13 12.09
N GLU A 80 4.39 6.00 11.71
CA GLU A 80 4.72 7.27 11.05
C GLU A 80 5.70 8.10 11.89
N GLU A 81 5.40 8.27 13.17
CA GLU A 81 6.23 9.11 14.06
C GLU A 81 7.60 8.50 14.30
N LYS A 82 7.65 7.17 14.46
CA LYS A 82 8.91 6.47 14.74
C LYS A 82 9.92 6.62 13.59
N TYR A 83 9.46 6.57 12.36
CA TYR A 83 10.33 6.57 11.18
C TYR A 83 10.23 7.84 10.32
N GLY A 84 9.43 8.81 10.73
CA GLY A 84 9.26 10.06 9.98
C GLY A 84 8.69 9.82 8.57
N LEU A 85 7.68 8.96 8.46
CA LEU A 85 7.12 8.61 7.15
C LEU A 85 6.37 9.79 6.52
N ALA A 86 6.66 10.08 5.25
CA ALA A 86 6.17 11.25 4.54
C ALA A 86 4.85 11.03 3.79
N PHE A 87 4.31 9.82 3.80
CA PHE A 87 3.14 9.46 3.01
C PHE A 87 2.01 8.90 3.89
N THR A 88 0.86 8.65 3.27
CA THR A 88 -0.36 8.22 3.95
C THR A 88 -0.38 6.70 4.20
N LEU A 89 -0.69 6.33 5.43
CA LEU A 89 -0.98 4.94 5.81
C LEU A 89 -2.48 4.83 6.11
N LEU A 90 -3.13 3.84 5.52
CA LEU A 90 -4.57 3.63 5.67
C LEU A 90 -4.85 2.40 6.51
N ALA A 91 -5.76 2.54 7.46
CA ALA A 91 -6.12 1.48 8.41
C ALA A 91 -7.34 0.69 7.91
N ASP A 92 -7.17 -0.63 7.77
CA ASP A 92 -8.25 -1.54 7.35
C ASP A 92 -8.37 -2.71 8.32
N PRO A 93 -8.71 -2.45 9.60
CA PRO A 93 -8.75 -3.50 10.62
C PRO A 93 -9.81 -4.57 10.35
N GLU A 94 -10.86 -4.25 9.61
CA GLU A 94 -11.90 -5.21 9.23
C GLU A 94 -11.58 -5.96 7.93
N ARG A 95 -10.47 -5.63 7.27
CA ARG A 95 -9.97 -6.28 6.05
C ARG A 95 -10.90 -6.14 4.83
N LYS A 96 -11.81 -5.19 4.82
CA LYS A 96 -12.74 -4.99 3.71
C LYS A 96 -12.02 -4.70 2.40
N VAL A 97 -11.07 -3.78 2.45
CA VAL A 97 -10.29 -3.36 1.27
C VAL A 97 -9.22 -4.41 0.95
N ILE A 98 -8.58 -4.96 1.97
CA ILE A 98 -7.61 -6.05 1.82
C ILE A 98 -8.23 -7.22 1.06
N GLU A 99 -9.45 -7.62 1.43
CA GLU A 99 -10.16 -8.70 0.73
C GLU A 99 -10.65 -8.28 -0.66
N ALA A 100 -11.12 -7.05 -0.82
CA ALA A 100 -11.54 -6.53 -2.13
C ALA A 100 -10.40 -6.51 -3.15
N TYR A 101 -9.18 -6.27 -2.69
CA TYR A 101 -7.98 -6.26 -3.56
C TYR A 101 -7.32 -7.63 -3.67
N ASP A 102 -7.95 -8.68 -3.13
CA ASP A 102 -7.51 -10.07 -3.28
C ASP A 102 -6.07 -10.32 -2.79
N VAL A 103 -5.73 -9.74 -1.64
CA VAL A 103 -4.40 -9.91 -1.04
C VAL A 103 -4.43 -10.64 0.31
N TRP A 104 -5.60 -11.11 0.75
CA TRP A 104 -5.78 -11.90 1.96
C TRP A 104 -5.75 -13.37 1.56
N LYS A 105 -4.64 -14.07 1.89
CA LYS A 105 -4.37 -15.42 1.39
C LYS A 105 -3.85 -16.33 2.48
N GLU A 106 -3.90 -17.64 2.24
CA GLU A 106 -3.22 -18.62 3.06
C GLU A 106 -1.71 -18.42 2.95
N LYS A 107 -1.06 -18.45 4.10
CA LYS A 107 0.40 -18.42 4.21
C LYS A 107 0.84 -19.65 4.98
N LYS A 108 1.85 -20.36 4.46
CA LYS A 108 2.50 -21.47 5.16
C LYS A 108 3.79 -20.95 5.79
N ASN A 109 3.94 -21.17 7.09
CA ASN A 109 5.14 -20.77 7.82
C ASN A 109 5.49 -21.88 8.81
N TYR A 110 6.62 -22.53 8.62
CA TYR A 110 7.09 -23.65 9.45
C TYR A 110 6.03 -24.77 9.59
N GLY A 111 5.37 -25.13 8.50
CA GLY A 111 4.37 -26.17 8.47
C GLY A 111 2.98 -25.76 9.00
N LYS A 112 2.83 -24.54 9.49
CA LYS A 112 1.54 -23.98 9.91
C LYS A 112 0.91 -23.20 8.79
N VAL A 113 -0.40 -23.38 8.60
CA VAL A 113 -1.19 -22.64 7.63
C VAL A 113 -1.99 -21.57 8.38
N SER A 114 -1.86 -20.33 7.97
CA SER A 114 -2.65 -19.22 8.51
C SER A 114 -3.01 -18.25 7.40
N MET A 115 -4.05 -17.46 7.60
CA MET A 115 -4.41 -16.39 6.68
C MET A 115 -3.60 -15.14 7.00
N GLY A 116 -3.22 -14.41 5.97
CA GLY A 116 -2.48 -13.17 6.13
C GLY A 116 -2.46 -12.34 4.87
N VAL A 117 -1.94 -11.12 4.98
CA VAL A 117 -1.75 -10.23 3.84
C VAL A 117 -0.51 -10.67 3.07
N VAL A 118 -0.69 -10.97 1.79
CA VAL A 118 0.44 -11.16 0.87
C VAL A 118 0.86 -9.77 0.40
N ARG A 119 2.13 -9.44 0.63
CA ARG A 119 2.68 -8.14 0.22
C ARG A 119 2.47 -7.95 -1.28
N THR A 120 1.66 -6.95 -1.64
CA THR A 120 1.24 -6.70 -3.02
C THR A 120 1.23 -5.22 -3.28
N THR A 121 1.73 -4.81 -4.45
CA THR A 121 1.73 -3.41 -4.85
C THR A 121 1.01 -3.26 -6.19
N TYR A 122 0.09 -2.30 -6.22
CA TYR A 122 -0.65 -1.94 -7.43
C TYR A 122 -0.25 -0.53 -7.86
N LEU A 123 -0.14 -0.33 -9.17
CA LEU A 123 -0.08 1.00 -9.77
C LEU A 123 -1.40 1.26 -10.46
N ILE A 124 -2.08 2.33 -10.06
CA ILE A 124 -3.40 2.73 -10.55
C ILE A 124 -3.23 4.04 -11.32
N ASP A 125 -3.82 4.13 -12.50
CA ASP A 125 -3.68 5.31 -13.35
C ASP A 125 -4.65 6.44 -12.94
N GLU A 126 -4.59 7.54 -13.67
CA GLU A 126 -5.39 8.75 -13.39
C GLU A 126 -6.90 8.54 -13.52
N GLN A 127 -7.32 7.48 -14.22
CA GLN A 127 -8.72 7.11 -14.40
C GLN A 127 -9.18 6.01 -13.43
N GLY A 128 -8.30 5.58 -12.54
CA GLY A 128 -8.63 4.55 -11.55
C GLY A 128 -8.49 3.11 -12.07
N VAL A 129 -7.74 2.91 -13.14
CA VAL A 129 -7.50 1.58 -13.72
C VAL A 129 -6.16 1.02 -13.25
N ILE A 130 -6.14 -0.25 -12.86
CA ILE A 130 -4.91 -0.94 -12.47
C ILE A 130 -4.05 -1.16 -13.72
N ILE A 131 -2.85 -0.59 -13.73
CA ILE A 131 -1.92 -0.73 -14.86
C ILE A 131 -0.70 -1.60 -14.54
N LYS A 132 -0.42 -1.84 -13.25
CA LYS A 132 0.61 -2.79 -12.79
C LYS A 132 0.11 -3.47 -11.52
N ALA A 133 0.46 -4.75 -11.36
CA ALA A 133 0.12 -5.51 -10.15
C ALA A 133 1.27 -6.51 -9.88
N ASN A 134 1.78 -6.52 -8.65
CA ASN A 134 2.91 -7.37 -8.26
C ASN A 134 2.65 -7.97 -6.87
N ASP A 135 2.50 -9.28 -6.77
CA ASP A 135 2.33 -10.01 -5.51
C ASP A 135 3.61 -10.77 -5.07
N LYS A 136 4.71 -10.53 -5.77
CA LYS A 136 6.03 -11.09 -5.44
C LYS A 136 6.99 -9.97 -5.06
N VAL A 137 6.49 -9.05 -4.25
CA VAL A 137 7.21 -7.84 -3.84
C VAL A 137 8.37 -8.19 -2.91
N LYS A 138 9.54 -7.65 -3.24
CA LYS A 138 10.67 -7.60 -2.32
C LYS A 138 10.63 -6.22 -1.65
N ALA A 139 10.43 -6.20 -0.33
CA ALA A 139 10.18 -4.97 0.41
C ALA A 139 11.28 -3.90 0.20
N ALA A 140 12.54 -4.31 0.20
CA ALA A 140 13.66 -3.39 0.04
C ALA A 140 13.76 -2.78 -1.36
N ASP A 141 13.30 -3.49 -2.39
CA ASP A 141 13.45 -3.09 -3.80
C ASP A 141 12.21 -2.40 -4.37
N ASP A 142 11.05 -2.62 -3.76
CA ASP A 142 9.77 -2.16 -4.29
C ASP A 142 9.70 -0.64 -4.51
N PRO A 143 10.14 0.20 -3.56
CA PRO A 143 10.08 1.65 -3.78
C PRO A 143 10.84 2.12 -5.02
N GLU A 144 12.05 1.62 -5.24
CA GLU A 144 12.82 1.97 -6.43
C GLU A 144 12.18 1.42 -7.70
N ASN A 145 11.72 0.17 -7.66
CA ASN A 145 11.07 -0.46 -8.80
C ASN A 145 9.79 0.30 -9.20
N MET A 146 8.97 0.70 -8.23
CA MET A 146 7.75 1.45 -8.53
C MET A 146 8.05 2.85 -9.07
N LEU A 147 9.11 3.49 -8.60
CA LEU A 147 9.53 4.78 -9.13
C LEU A 147 9.90 4.66 -10.62
N LYS A 148 10.60 3.59 -10.99
CA LYS A 148 10.94 3.31 -12.39
C LYS A 148 9.71 3.06 -13.25
N GLU A 149 8.66 2.44 -12.70
CA GLU A 149 7.41 2.17 -13.43
C GLU A 149 6.67 3.45 -13.83
N LEU A 150 7.00 4.58 -13.21
CA LEU A 150 6.40 5.88 -13.53
C LEU A 150 7.08 6.59 -14.70
N ASP A 151 8.19 6.09 -15.16
CA ASP A 151 8.94 6.68 -16.30
C ASP A 151 8.34 6.30 -17.64
#